data_b234c809694786cded07cb7791b611bf
#
_entry.id   b234c809694786cded07cb7791b611bf
#
_cell.length_a   1.000
_cell.length_b   1.000
_cell.length_c   1.000
_cell.angle_alpha   90.00
_cell.angle_beta   90.00
_cell.angle_gamma   90.00
#
_symmetry.space_group_name_H-M   'P 1'
#
loop_
_entity.id
_entity.type
_entity.pdbx_description
1 polymer ?
#
loop_
_entity_poly.entity_id
_entity_poly.type
_entity_poly.pdbx_seq_one_letter_code
_entity_poly.pdbx_strand_id
1 'polypeptide(L)'
;LCVTAAALVQNAKIDGIRKEYAAIKADVADLQRAGAKGKWYVLTLDDNAYGRRYVGSDHFRARLHFYYELESETVIPILRYATEEVEADEQRIRREALYTDGQPVYIYEKDSDQDNVERTLFLDEGEPIQYAENNKVLTGDEATDAAGMLLWQAENLMKRFEGSFGDSPEDTPDDDGEVIPLGDE
;
A
#
# COMPACT_ATOMS: atom_id res chain seq x y z
N LEU A 1 26.66 -6.54 -27.17
CA LEU A 1 25.31 -6.60 -26.55
C LEU A 1 24.61 -5.29 -26.84
N CYS A 2 23.65 -5.30 -27.78
CA CYS A 2 22.88 -4.12 -28.15
C CYS A 2 21.75 -3.99 -27.12
N VAL A 3 21.89 -3.09 -26.15
CA VAL A 3 20.78 -2.72 -25.24
C VAL A 3 19.84 -1.84 -26.04
N THR A 4 18.57 -2.23 -26.16
CA THR A 4 17.57 -1.46 -26.88
C THR A 4 17.26 -0.15 -26.12
N ALA A 5 16.84 0.91 -26.84
CA ALA A 5 16.44 2.18 -26.22
C ALA A 5 15.33 1.98 -25.18
N ALA A 6 14.40 1.05 -25.41
CA ALA A 6 13.35 0.71 -24.46
C ALA A 6 13.89 0.17 -23.13
N ALA A 7 14.89 -0.70 -23.15
CA ALA A 7 15.52 -1.23 -21.94
C ALA A 7 16.26 -0.16 -21.14
N LEU A 8 16.86 0.83 -21.81
CA LEU A 8 17.49 1.98 -21.15
C LEU A 8 16.47 2.88 -20.44
N VAL A 9 15.33 3.15 -21.07
CA VAL A 9 14.24 3.93 -20.48
C VAL A 9 13.65 3.21 -19.26
N GLN A 10 13.39 1.92 -19.38
CA GLN A 10 12.89 1.11 -18.27
C GLN A 10 13.86 1.09 -17.08
N ASN A 11 15.16 0.90 -17.31
CA ASN A 11 16.15 0.91 -16.23
C ASN A 11 16.22 2.28 -15.55
N ALA A 12 16.18 3.39 -16.31
CA ALA A 12 16.18 4.73 -15.74
C ALA A 12 14.95 4.99 -14.86
N LYS A 13 13.79 4.45 -15.24
CA LYS A 13 12.55 4.54 -14.44
C LYS A 13 12.67 3.75 -13.14
N ILE A 14 13.13 2.50 -13.19
CA ILE A 14 13.37 1.67 -12.01
C ILE A 14 14.35 2.36 -11.05
N ASP A 15 15.42 2.95 -11.54
CA ASP A 15 16.38 3.68 -10.72
C ASP A 15 15.79 4.95 -10.09
N GLY A 16 14.88 5.63 -10.78
CA GLY A 16 14.09 6.75 -10.25
C GLY A 16 13.21 6.29 -9.07
N ILE A 17 12.44 5.22 -9.25
CA ILE A 17 11.58 4.63 -8.22
C ILE A 17 12.40 4.20 -7.00
N ARG A 18 13.55 3.54 -7.20
CA ARG A 18 14.44 3.14 -6.09
C ARG A 18 14.95 4.34 -5.28
N LYS A 19 15.28 5.43 -5.93
CA LYS A 19 15.72 6.67 -5.24
C LYS A 19 14.58 7.28 -4.43
N GLU A 20 13.38 7.33 -4.99
CA GLU A 20 12.20 7.84 -4.29
C GLU A 20 11.87 6.98 -3.07
N TYR A 21 11.86 5.65 -3.24
CA TYR A 21 11.65 4.71 -2.15
C TYR A 21 12.68 4.89 -1.02
N ALA A 22 13.96 5.02 -1.35
CA ALA A 22 15.01 5.24 -0.37
C ALA A 22 14.84 6.58 0.37
N ALA A 23 14.45 7.64 -0.33
CA ALA A 23 14.19 8.95 0.25
C ALA A 23 13.01 8.92 1.23
N ILE A 24 11.88 8.32 0.83
CA ILE A 24 10.71 8.18 1.71
C ILE A 24 11.05 7.36 2.97
N LYS A 25 11.77 6.26 2.83
CA LYS A 25 12.20 5.46 4.00
C LYS A 25 13.08 6.25 4.95
N ALA A 26 13.96 7.10 4.46
CA ALA A 26 14.78 7.97 5.30
C ALA A 26 13.92 9.00 6.03
N ASP A 27 12.97 9.64 5.35
CA ASP A 27 12.03 10.59 5.94
C ASP A 27 11.17 9.92 7.03
N VAL A 28 10.65 8.72 6.76
CA VAL A 28 9.85 7.93 7.72
C VAL A 28 10.66 7.54 8.95
N ALA A 29 11.92 7.12 8.77
CA ALA A 29 12.81 6.79 9.88
C ALA A 29 13.08 8.01 10.79
N ASP A 30 13.07 9.21 10.22
CA ASP A 30 13.30 10.45 10.95
C ASP A 30 12.02 11.04 11.60
N LEU A 31 10.85 10.48 11.28
CA LEU A 31 9.55 11.05 11.68
C LEU A 31 9.41 11.18 13.21
N GLN A 32 9.85 10.17 13.96
CA GLN A 32 9.81 10.21 15.44
C GLN A 32 10.65 11.35 16.01
N ARG A 33 11.78 11.66 15.36
CA ARG A 33 12.67 12.75 15.77
C ARG A 33 12.15 14.11 15.34
N ALA A 34 11.54 14.19 14.16
CA ALA A 34 10.99 15.43 13.60
C ALA A 34 9.70 15.87 14.31
N GLY A 35 8.91 14.93 14.84
CA GLY A 35 7.63 15.20 15.50
C GLY A 35 6.69 16.02 14.61
N ALA A 36 6.07 17.05 15.14
CA ALA A 36 5.15 17.92 14.42
C ALA A 36 5.78 18.72 13.24
N LYS A 37 7.09 18.68 13.10
CA LYS A 37 7.81 19.28 11.96
C LYS A 37 8.09 18.27 10.84
N GLY A 38 7.69 17.02 11.03
CA GLY A 38 7.82 15.98 10.02
C GLY A 38 6.95 16.29 8.80
N LYS A 39 7.38 15.79 7.65
CA LYS A 39 6.70 16.00 6.36
C LYS A 39 5.38 15.21 6.28
N TRP A 40 5.32 14.06 6.93
CA TRP A 40 4.27 13.07 6.71
C TRP A 40 3.23 13.06 7.83
N TYR A 41 1.96 12.95 7.44
CA TYR A 41 0.92 12.46 8.32
C TYR A 41 0.96 10.94 8.37
N VAL A 42 0.56 10.36 9.50
CA VAL A 42 0.56 8.91 9.68
C VAL A 42 -0.79 8.44 10.20
N LEU A 43 -1.42 7.54 9.47
CA LEU A 43 -2.56 6.76 9.95
C LEU A 43 -2.07 5.35 10.29
N THR A 44 -2.40 4.86 11.48
CA THR A 44 -2.08 3.50 11.92
C THR A 44 -3.36 2.72 12.15
N LEU A 45 -3.44 1.53 11.56
CA LEU A 45 -4.49 0.56 11.83
C LEU A 45 -3.88 -0.69 12.46
N ASP A 46 -4.41 -1.09 13.61
CA ASP A 46 -4.07 -2.35 14.27
C ASP A 46 -5.28 -3.29 14.18
N ASP A 47 -5.16 -4.37 13.43
CA ASP A 47 -6.14 -5.44 13.40
C ASP A 47 -5.75 -6.52 14.41
N ASN A 48 -6.71 -6.89 15.26
CA ASN A 48 -6.53 -7.86 16.35
C ASN A 48 -5.35 -7.51 17.28
N ALA A 49 -5.21 -6.25 17.66
CA ALA A 49 -4.11 -5.72 18.48
C ALA A 49 -3.85 -6.51 19.79
N TYR A 50 -4.89 -7.17 20.32
CA TYR A 50 -4.84 -7.95 21.56
C TYR A 50 -4.67 -9.46 21.33
N GLY A 51 -4.48 -9.92 20.09
CA GLY A 51 -4.15 -11.29 19.75
C GLY A 51 -5.26 -12.30 20.10
N ARG A 52 -6.54 -11.95 19.91
CA ARG A 52 -7.63 -12.93 20.09
C ARG A 52 -7.52 -13.99 19.00
N ARG A 53 -7.90 -15.23 19.37
CA ARG A 53 -7.97 -16.32 18.40
C ARG A 53 -8.88 -15.94 17.22
N TYR A 54 -8.36 -16.11 16.02
CA TYR A 54 -9.03 -15.79 14.76
C TYR A 54 -9.57 -17.08 14.11
N VAL A 55 -10.58 -16.94 13.25
CA VAL A 55 -11.11 -18.12 12.54
C VAL A 55 -10.04 -18.64 11.58
N GLY A 56 -9.59 -19.88 11.79
CA GLY A 56 -8.58 -20.53 10.96
C GLY A 56 -7.11 -20.25 11.35
N SER A 57 -6.87 -19.48 12.44
CA SER A 57 -5.52 -19.23 12.97
C SER A 57 -5.57 -19.15 14.49
N ASP A 58 -4.61 -19.75 15.16
CA ASP A 58 -4.47 -19.64 16.61
C ASP A 58 -3.92 -18.29 17.05
N HIS A 59 -3.11 -17.67 16.18
CA HIS A 59 -2.58 -16.34 16.36
C HIS A 59 -2.64 -15.56 15.03
N PHE A 60 -3.31 -14.41 15.05
CA PHE A 60 -3.33 -13.46 13.92
C PHE A 60 -3.25 -12.05 14.46
N ARG A 61 -2.40 -11.23 13.85
CA ARG A 61 -2.31 -9.80 14.06
C ARG A 61 -1.83 -9.12 12.79
N ALA A 62 -2.41 -7.97 12.47
CA ALA A 62 -1.90 -7.13 11.39
C ALA A 62 -1.76 -5.68 11.86
N ARG A 63 -0.69 -5.03 11.45
CA ARG A 63 -0.44 -3.61 11.67
C ARG A 63 -0.12 -2.92 10.37
N LEU A 64 -0.84 -1.84 10.08
CA LEU A 64 -0.68 -1.04 8.88
C LEU A 64 -0.30 0.39 9.27
N HIS A 65 0.65 0.96 8.55
CA HIS A 65 0.97 2.39 8.62
C HIS A 65 0.84 2.98 7.23
N PHE A 66 0.09 4.07 7.14
CA PHE A 66 -0.09 4.85 5.93
C PHE A 66 0.55 6.22 6.13
N TYR A 67 1.52 6.55 5.29
CA TYR A 67 2.22 7.82 5.27
C TYR A 67 1.70 8.65 4.11
N TYR A 68 1.11 9.81 4.41
CA TYR A 68 0.38 10.60 3.44
C TYR A 68 0.67 12.10 3.60
N GLU A 69 0.41 12.85 2.55
CA GLU A 69 0.40 14.30 2.51
C GLU A 69 -1.04 14.78 2.40
N LEU A 70 -1.31 16.02 2.79
CA LEU A 70 -2.58 16.67 2.50
C LEU A 70 -2.39 17.60 1.31
N GLU A 71 -3.27 17.49 0.33
CA GLU A 71 -3.32 18.46 -0.75
C GLU A 71 -3.64 19.86 -0.18
N SER A 72 -2.89 20.88 -0.61
CA SER A 72 -2.89 22.17 0.06
C SER A 72 -4.22 22.94 -0.07
N GLU A 73 -4.99 22.71 -1.12
CA GLU A 73 -6.24 23.45 -1.39
C GLU A 73 -7.48 22.70 -0.91
N THR A 74 -7.51 21.39 -1.09
CA THR A 74 -8.69 20.54 -0.83
C THR A 74 -8.61 19.80 0.50
N VAL A 75 -7.43 19.75 1.12
CA VAL A 75 -7.13 18.96 2.33
C VAL A 75 -7.37 17.45 2.12
N ILE A 76 -7.41 17.01 0.85
CA ILE A 76 -7.56 15.59 0.51
C ILE A 76 -6.27 14.85 0.89
N PRO A 77 -6.35 13.70 1.61
CA PRO A 77 -5.19 12.90 1.91
C PRO A 77 -4.68 12.15 0.68
N ILE A 78 -3.38 12.30 0.39
CA ILE A 78 -2.70 11.65 -0.74
C ILE A 78 -1.73 10.63 -0.17
N LEU A 79 -2.01 9.34 -0.35
CA LEU A 79 -1.14 8.26 0.09
C LEU A 79 0.17 8.26 -0.72
N ARG A 80 1.29 8.19 -0.02
CA ARG A 80 2.63 8.14 -0.64
C ARG A 80 3.36 6.84 -0.34
N TYR A 81 3.16 6.29 0.85
CA TYR A 81 3.83 5.08 1.28
C TYR A 81 2.99 4.32 2.30
N ALA A 82 2.95 3.01 2.17
CA ALA A 82 2.29 2.14 3.14
C ALA A 82 3.21 1.01 3.58
N THR A 83 3.07 0.60 4.83
CA THR A 83 3.67 -0.62 5.36
C THR A 83 2.61 -1.49 6.01
N GLU A 84 2.73 -2.79 5.83
CA GLU A 84 1.91 -3.80 6.49
C GLU A 84 2.81 -4.86 7.12
N GLU A 85 2.55 -5.17 8.39
CA GLU A 85 3.15 -6.28 9.10
C GLU A 85 2.05 -7.23 9.52
N VAL A 86 2.09 -8.48 9.04
CA VAL A 86 1.14 -9.55 9.37
C VAL A 86 1.88 -10.63 10.13
N GLU A 87 1.35 -11.01 11.28
CA GLU A 87 1.77 -12.18 12.05
C GLU A 87 0.58 -13.14 12.09
N ALA A 88 0.76 -14.35 11.55
CA ALA A 88 -0.26 -15.39 11.56
C ALA A 88 0.42 -16.73 11.87
N ASP A 89 0.12 -17.29 13.07
CA ASP A 89 0.80 -18.47 13.61
C ASP A 89 2.33 -18.33 13.59
N GLU A 90 3.04 -19.10 12.76
CA GLU A 90 4.50 -19.02 12.62
C GLU A 90 4.93 -18.10 11.48
N GLN A 91 3.99 -17.67 10.63
CA GLN A 91 4.25 -16.84 9.47
C GLN A 91 4.34 -15.36 9.85
N ARG A 92 5.32 -14.68 9.28
CA ARG A 92 5.45 -13.22 9.33
C ARG A 92 5.65 -12.67 7.94
N ILE A 93 4.76 -11.79 7.54
CA ILE A 93 4.82 -11.11 6.25
C ILE A 93 5.00 -9.62 6.52
N ARG A 94 5.98 -9.02 5.85
CA ARG A 94 6.16 -7.58 5.81
C ARG A 94 6.00 -7.10 4.38
N ARG A 95 5.13 -6.12 4.17
CA ARG A 95 4.90 -5.46 2.89
C ARG A 95 5.16 -3.98 2.98
N GLU A 96 5.65 -3.43 1.90
CA GLU A 96 5.86 -2.00 1.73
C GLU A 96 5.39 -1.63 0.30
N ALA A 97 4.64 -0.54 0.17
CA ALA A 97 4.18 -0.06 -1.13
C ALA A 97 4.40 1.44 -1.26
N LEU A 98 4.95 1.86 -2.41
CA LEU A 98 5.15 3.26 -2.79
C LEU A 98 4.08 3.65 -3.80
N TYR A 99 3.50 4.83 -3.63
CA TYR A 99 2.44 5.36 -4.48
C TYR A 99 2.83 6.71 -5.08
N THR A 100 2.50 6.88 -6.35
CA THR A 100 2.63 8.14 -7.08
C THR A 100 1.33 8.38 -7.83
N ASP A 101 0.74 9.56 -7.66
CA ASP A 101 -0.53 9.96 -8.31
C ASP A 101 -1.66 8.93 -8.12
N GLY A 102 -1.77 8.37 -6.89
CA GLY A 102 -2.81 7.39 -6.56
C GLY A 102 -2.58 5.99 -7.13
N GLN A 103 -1.42 5.71 -7.72
CA GLN A 103 -1.08 4.41 -8.30
C GLN A 103 0.12 3.79 -7.59
N PRO A 104 0.13 2.47 -7.33
CA PRO A 104 1.32 1.81 -6.83
C PRO A 104 2.41 1.81 -7.92
N VAL A 105 3.64 2.17 -7.54
CA VAL A 105 4.81 2.20 -8.45
C VAL A 105 5.90 1.23 -8.02
N TYR A 106 5.90 0.83 -6.73
CA TYR A 106 6.82 -0.14 -6.18
C TYR A 106 6.18 -0.91 -5.04
N ILE A 107 6.42 -2.22 -5.00
CA ILE A 107 5.96 -3.10 -3.94
C ILE A 107 7.13 -4.00 -3.52
N TYR A 108 7.31 -4.11 -2.21
CA TYR A 108 8.23 -5.04 -1.57
C TYR A 108 7.45 -5.95 -0.63
N GLU A 109 7.74 -7.23 -0.66
CA GLU A 109 7.24 -8.21 0.30
C GLU A 109 8.39 -9.08 0.80
N LYS A 110 8.39 -9.33 2.10
CA LYS A 110 9.23 -10.33 2.74
C LYS A 110 8.35 -11.32 3.49
N ASP A 111 8.48 -12.59 3.16
CA ASP A 111 7.78 -13.70 3.80
C ASP A 111 8.78 -14.57 4.55
N SER A 112 8.63 -14.67 5.88
CA SER A 112 9.54 -15.43 6.73
C SER A 112 9.28 -16.94 6.72
N ASP A 113 8.08 -17.37 6.31
CA ASP A 113 7.72 -18.80 6.26
C ASP A 113 8.34 -19.50 5.03
N GLN A 114 8.47 -18.78 3.93
CA GLN A 114 9.06 -19.29 2.69
C GLN A 114 10.57 -19.03 2.61
N ASP A 115 11.36 -19.56 3.54
CA ASP A 115 12.82 -19.38 3.55
C ASP A 115 13.29 -17.91 3.45
N ASN A 116 12.51 -16.97 4.02
CA ASN A 116 12.73 -15.54 3.92
C ASN A 116 12.74 -15.01 2.48
N VAL A 117 11.81 -15.46 1.64
CA VAL A 117 11.69 -14.97 0.27
C VAL A 117 11.38 -13.47 0.27
N GLU A 118 12.18 -12.72 -0.46
CA GLU A 118 11.98 -11.30 -0.71
C GLU A 118 11.49 -11.10 -2.15
N ARG A 119 10.36 -10.43 -2.31
CA ARG A 119 9.75 -10.13 -3.61
C ARG A 119 9.74 -8.64 -3.85
N THR A 120 10.03 -8.22 -5.07
CA THR A 120 9.92 -6.82 -5.49
C THR A 120 9.20 -6.72 -6.82
N LEU A 121 8.31 -5.74 -6.91
CA LEU A 121 7.58 -5.41 -8.13
C LEU A 121 7.75 -3.92 -8.42
N PHE A 122 8.16 -3.58 -9.63
CA PHE A 122 8.18 -2.23 -10.17
C PHE A 122 7.07 -2.09 -11.20
N LEU A 123 6.36 -0.97 -11.16
CA LEU A 123 5.24 -0.68 -12.04
C LEU A 123 5.46 0.67 -12.76
N ASP A 124 4.84 0.76 -13.93
CA ASP A 124 4.73 1.97 -14.73
C ASP A 124 3.29 2.11 -15.21
N GLU A 125 2.62 3.21 -14.82
CA GLU A 125 1.22 3.46 -15.17
C GLU A 125 0.29 2.28 -14.82
N GLY A 126 0.56 1.61 -13.69
CA GLY A 126 -0.20 0.45 -13.22
C GLY A 126 0.23 -0.89 -13.82
N GLU A 127 1.13 -0.90 -14.80
CA GLU A 127 1.58 -2.12 -15.46
C GLU A 127 2.91 -2.63 -14.88
N PRO A 128 3.06 -3.93 -14.59
CA PRO A 128 4.32 -4.53 -14.16
C PRO A 128 5.44 -4.36 -15.18
N ILE A 129 6.55 -3.71 -14.78
CA ILE A 129 7.74 -3.57 -15.63
C ILE A 129 8.89 -4.45 -15.19
N GLN A 130 8.95 -4.84 -13.92
CA GLN A 130 9.93 -5.80 -13.42
C GLN A 130 9.44 -6.47 -12.14
N TYR A 131 9.49 -7.80 -12.11
CA TYR A 131 9.32 -8.62 -10.92
C TYR A 131 10.62 -9.36 -10.59
N ALA A 132 10.96 -9.45 -9.29
CA ALA A 132 12.12 -10.19 -8.85
C ALA A 132 11.87 -10.88 -7.50
N GLU A 133 12.47 -12.07 -7.34
CA GLU A 133 12.57 -12.78 -6.06
C GLU A 133 14.03 -12.90 -5.66
N ASN A 134 14.34 -12.59 -4.40
CA ASN A 134 15.70 -12.62 -3.86
C ASN A 134 16.71 -11.92 -4.79
N ASN A 135 16.34 -10.75 -5.32
CA ASN A 135 17.10 -9.96 -6.29
C ASN A 135 17.31 -10.61 -7.66
N LYS A 136 16.66 -11.74 -7.96
CA LYS A 136 16.69 -12.36 -9.28
C LYS A 136 15.44 -11.98 -10.06
N VAL A 137 15.63 -11.28 -11.18
CA VAL A 137 14.52 -10.96 -12.09
C VAL A 137 13.94 -12.24 -12.68
N LEU A 138 12.63 -12.40 -12.58
CA LEU A 138 11.87 -13.54 -13.09
C LEU A 138 10.93 -13.07 -14.21
N THR A 139 10.63 -14.01 -15.12
CA THR A 139 9.73 -13.81 -16.27
C THR A 139 8.90 -15.07 -16.49
N GLY A 140 7.82 -14.96 -17.26
CA GLY A 140 6.91 -16.10 -17.56
C GLY A 140 5.66 -16.05 -16.68
N ASP A 141 4.81 -17.06 -16.83
CA ASP A 141 3.46 -17.09 -16.26
C ASP A 141 3.49 -17.03 -14.72
N GLU A 142 4.36 -17.83 -14.09
CA GLU A 142 4.48 -17.83 -12.61
C GLU A 142 4.89 -16.44 -12.05
N ALA A 143 5.81 -15.75 -12.76
CA ALA A 143 6.21 -14.39 -12.38
C ALA A 143 5.06 -13.39 -12.61
N THR A 144 4.25 -13.59 -13.64
CA THR A 144 3.07 -12.76 -13.93
C THR A 144 2.01 -12.94 -12.85
N ASP A 145 1.71 -14.16 -12.43
CA ASP A 145 0.74 -14.45 -11.37
C ASP A 145 1.20 -13.87 -10.03
N ALA A 146 2.48 -14.04 -9.68
CA ALA A 146 3.05 -13.50 -8.45
C ALA A 146 3.05 -11.96 -8.45
N ALA A 147 3.38 -11.32 -9.57
CA ALA A 147 3.29 -9.87 -9.73
C ALA A 147 1.84 -9.37 -9.58
N GLY A 148 0.87 -10.07 -10.17
CA GLY A 148 -0.56 -9.79 -10.02
C GLY A 148 -1.03 -9.84 -8.57
N MET A 149 -0.55 -10.82 -7.80
CA MET A 149 -0.86 -10.94 -6.36
C MET A 149 -0.31 -9.75 -5.56
N LEU A 150 0.93 -9.33 -5.80
CA LEU A 150 1.52 -8.17 -5.12
C LEU A 150 0.78 -6.88 -5.49
N LEU A 151 0.43 -6.69 -6.76
CA LEU A 151 -0.34 -5.53 -7.21
C LEU A 151 -1.71 -5.47 -6.51
N TRP A 152 -2.44 -6.57 -6.50
CA TRP A 152 -3.72 -6.66 -5.80
C TRP A 152 -3.62 -6.30 -4.31
N GLN A 153 -2.55 -6.71 -3.64
CA GLN A 153 -2.30 -6.36 -2.24
C GLN A 153 -2.06 -4.86 -2.05
N ALA A 154 -1.27 -4.23 -2.92
CA ALA A 154 -1.05 -2.79 -2.87
C ALA A 154 -2.33 -1.98 -3.13
N GLU A 155 -3.15 -2.42 -4.09
CA GLU A 155 -4.47 -1.81 -4.33
C GLU A 155 -5.40 -1.95 -3.12
N ASN A 156 -5.37 -3.08 -2.41
CA ASN A 156 -6.14 -3.25 -1.18
C ASN A 156 -5.65 -2.34 -0.05
N LEU A 157 -4.34 -2.10 0.07
CA LEU A 157 -3.81 -1.13 1.02
C LEU A 157 -4.33 0.29 0.70
N MET A 158 -4.36 0.68 -0.58
CA MET A 158 -4.93 1.95 -1.02
C MET A 158 -6.42 2.06 -0.64
N LYS A 159 -7.23 1.04 -0.95
CA LYS A 159 -8.66 1.02 -0.60
C LYS A 159 -8.91 1.12 0.91
N ARG A 160 -8.08 0.47 1.73
CA ARG A 160 -8.15 0.60 3.20
C ARG A 160 -7.82 2.00 3.66
N PHE A 161 -6.82 2.63 3.04
CA PHE A 161 -6.47 4.02 3.33
C PHE A 161 -7.63 4.96 2.99
N GLU A 162 -8.16 4.91 1.78
CA GLU A 162 -9.28 5.73 1.32
C GLU A 162 -10.52 5.54 2.20
N GLY A 163 -10.90 4.29 2.49
CA GLY A 163 -12.03 3.97 3.36
C GLY A 163 -11.88 4.44 4.81
N SER A 164 -10.65 4.78 5.25
CA SER A 164 -10.41 5.30 6.60
C SER A 164 -10.79 6.78 6.76
N PHE A 165 -10.98 7.51 5.68
CA PHE A 165 -11.38 8.93 5.70
C PHE A 165 -12.88 9.13 5.44
N GLY A 166 -13.63 8.05 5.22
CA GLY A 166 -15.07 8.06 4.94
C GLY A 166 -15.37 8.44 3.50
N ASP A 167 -16.61 8.17 3.08
CA ASP A 167 -17.12 8.67 1.82
C ASP A 167 -17.26 10.19 1.91
N SER A 168 -16.90 10.91 0.85
CA SER A 168 -17.19 12.34 0.76
C SER A 168 -18.68 12.58 0.99
N PRO A 169 -19.07 13.63 1.70
CA PRO A 169 -20.48 13.89 2.01
C PRO A 169 -21.39 14.11 0.78
N GLU A 170 -20.85 14.03 -0.43
CA GLU A 170 -21.57 14.17 -1.70
C GLU A 170 -22.30 12.89 -2.13
N ASP A 171 -22.06 11.72 -1.52
CA ASP A 171 -22.70 10.44 -1.86
C ASP A 171 -23.84 10.04 -0.91
N THR A 172 -24.32 10.93 -0.05
CA THR A 172 -25.63 10.71 0.59
C THR A 172 -26.70 10.98 -0.48
N PRO A 173 -27.46 9.95 -0.94
CA PRO A 173 -28.62 10.23 -1.75
C PRO A 173 -29.50 11.18 -0.96
N ASP A 174 -29.93 12.29 -1.60
CA ASP A 174 -30.92 13.18 -1.05
C ASP A 174 -32.06 12.30 -0.51
N ASP A 175 -32.11 12.18 0.82
CA ASP A 175 -33.26 11.61 1.49
C ASP A 175 -34.38 12.66 1.31
N ASP A 176 -35.05 12.58 0.16
CA ASP A 176 -36.30 13.28 -0.10
C ASP A 176 -37.29 12.77 0.95
N GLY A 177 -37.17 13.35 2.13
CA GLY A 177 -38.01 13.04 3.28
C GLY A 177 -39.48 13.18 2.91
N GLU A 178 -40.07 12.10 2.43
CA GLU A 178 -41.52 11.96 2.31
C GLU A 178 -42.08 11.96 3.74
N VAL A 179 -42.49 13.17 4.15
CA VAL A 179 -43.19 13.38 5.41
C VAL A 179 -44.51 12.65 5.31
N ILE A 180 -44.60 11.46 5.87
CA ILE A 180 -45.87 10.73 6.03
C ILE A 180 -46.69 11.53 7.05
N PRO A 181 -47.84 12.11 6.66
CA PRO A 181 -48.72 12.80 7.60
C PRO A 181 -49.30 11.78 8.58
N LEU A 182 -49.03 11.99 9.87
CA LEU A 182 -49.75 11.27 10.94
C LEU A 182 -51.22 11.62 10.84
N GLY A 183 -52.04 10.63 10.45
CA GLY A 183 -53.49 10.75 10.43
C GLY A 183 -54.04 10.94 11.85
N ASP A 184 -54.86 11.93 12.06
CA ASP A 184 -55.69 12.13 13.24
C ASP A 184 -56.71 11.02 13.36
N GLU A 185 -56.73 10.30 14.50
CA GLU A 185 -57.91 9.66 15.11
C GLU A 185 -57.90 9.94 16.62
#